data_c49790a96dba9fe58675bacad9d28452
#
_entry.id   c49790a96dba9fe58675bacad9d28452
#
_cell.length_a   1.000
_cell.length_b   1.000
_cell.length_c   1.000
_cell.angle_alpha   90.00
_cell.angle_beta   90.00
_cell.angle_gamma   90.00
#
_symmetry.space_group_name_H-M   'P 1'
#
loop_
_entity.id
_entity.type
_entity.pdbx_description
1 polymer ?
#
loop_
_entity_poly.entity_id
_entity_poly.type
_entity_poly.pdbx_seq_one_letter_code
_entity_poly.pdbx_strand_id
1 'polypeptide(L)' 'MALLSQDQERPGETAWTVLDAANDLGDIITIDACRRVIDADLRGETPAWSDIAVLSAFFS' A
#
# COMPACT_ATOMS: atom_id res chain seq x y z
N MET A 1 -22.11 -8.39 0.73
CA MET A 1 -21.39 -7.69 -0.33
C MET A 1 -20.61 -6.54 0.20
N ALA A 2 -21.21 -5.77 1.08
CA ALA A 2 -20.50 -4.66 1.69
C ALA A 2 -19.23 -5.09 2.42
N LEU A 3 -19.19 -6.33 2.85
CA LEU A 3 -18.05 -6.84 3.58
C LEU A 3 -16.76 -6.77 2.77
N LEU A 4 -16.86 -7.00 1.47
CA LEU A 4 -15.69 -6.99 0.63
C LEU A 4 -15.06 -5.62 0.53
N SER A 5 -15.90 -4.60 0.53
CA SER A 5 -15.41 -3.23 0.46
C SER A 5 -14.56 -2.87 1.67
N GLN A 6 -14.97 -3.36 2.83
CA GLN A 6 -14.26 -3.03 4.05
C GLN A 6 -12.86 -3.59 4.06
N ASP A 7 -12.71 -4.79 3.53
CA ASP A 7 -11.39 -5.41 3.49
C ASP A 7 -10.44 -4.60 2.63
N GLN A 8 -10.95 -4.01 1.57
CA GLN A 8 -10.13 -3.28 0.63
C GLN A 8 -9.69 -1.94 1.14
N GLU A 9 -10.27 -1.48 2.23
CA GLU A 9 -9.93 -0.18 2.78
C GLU A 9 -8.74 -0.24 3.72
N ARG A 10 -8.24 -1.39 4.00
CA ARG A 10 -7.08 -1.54 4.88
C ARG A 10 -5.82 -1.10 4.16
N PRO A 11 -5.04 -0.21 4.76
CA PRO A 11 -3.80 0.25 4.12
C PRO A 11 -2.85 -0.89 3.78
N GLY A 12 -2.76 -1.88 4.65
CA GLY A 12 -1.87 -3.00 4.42
C GLY A 12 -2.26 -3.80 3.19
N GLU A 13 -3.56 -4.03 3.01
CA GLU A 13 -4.01 -4.79 1.84
C GLU A 13 -3.84 -4.00 0.56
N THR A 14 -4.07 -2.70 0.62
CA THR A 14 -3.83 -1.85 -0.52
C THR A 14 -2.36 -1.88 -0.90
N ALA A 15 -1.48 -1.84 0.09
CA ALA A 15 -0.05 -1.87 -0.15
C ALA A 15 0.37 -3.18 -0.82
N TRP A 16 -0.19 -4.30 -0.43
CA TRP A 16 0.12 -5.57 -1.07
C TRP A 16 -0.30 -5.58 -2.54
N THR A 17 -1.47 -5.03 -2.83
CA THR A 17 -1.96 -4.95 -4.21
C THR A 17 -1.07 -4.06 -5.05
N VAL A 18 -0.71 -2.89 -4.51
CA VAL A 18 0.16 -1.97 -5.23
C VAL A 18 1.56 -2.55 -5.37
N LEU A 19 2.04 -3.24 -4.35
CA LEU A 19 3.35 -3.86 -4.41
C LEU A 19 3.45 -4.84 -5.58
N ASP A 20 2.44 -5.66 -5.74
CA ASP A 20 2.42 -6.63 -6.83
C ASP A 20 2.48 -5.93 -8.19
N ALA A 21 1.66 -4.91 -8.37
CA ALA A 21 1.63 -4.16 -9.62
C ALA A 21 2.93 -3.38 -9.85
N ALA A 22 3.45 -2.76 -8.80
CA ALA A 22 4.68 -1.99 -8.91
C ALA A 22 5.87 -2.87 -9.21
N ASN A 23 5.89 -4.07 -8.63
CA ASN A 23 6.94 -5.03 -8.90
C ASN A 23 6.94 -5.45 -10.36
N ASP A 24 5.77 -5.63 -10.91
CA ASP A 24 5.60 -6.00 -12.31
C ASP A 24 6.10 -4.89 -13.23
N LEU A 25 5.90 -3.64 -12.83
CA LEU A 25 6.32 -2.48 -13.60
C LEU A 25 7.78 -2.08 -13.35
N GLY A 26 8.38 -2.61 -12.29
CA GLY A 26 9.73 -2.23 -11.93
C GLY A 26 9.82 -0.85 -11.28
N ASP A 27 8.73 -0.40 -10.67
CA ASP A 27 8.67 0.92 -10.03
C ASP A 27 9.24 0.84 -8.62
N ILE A 28 10.54 1.04 -8.51
CA ILE A 28 11.27 0.86 -7.27
C ILE A 28 10.79 1.80 -6.17
N ILE A 29 10.46 3.03 -6.53
CA ILE A 29 10.02 4.01 -5.55
C ILE A 29 8.71 3.56 -4.91
N THR A 30 7.77 3.10 -5.73
CA THR A 30 6.50 2.62 -5.23
C THR A 30 6.66 1.33 -4.43
N ILE A 31 7.53 0.43 -4.89
CA ILE A 31 7.83 -0.80 -4.17
C ILE A 31 8.33 -0.48 -2.76
N ASP A 32 9.25 0.46 -2.67
CA ASP A 32 9.84 0.84 -1.40
C ASP A 32 8.79 1.42 -0.45
N ALA A 33 7.93 2.28 -0.97
CA ALA A 33 6.85 2.85 -0.17
C ALA A 33 5.90 1.77 0.32
N CYS A 34 5.56 0.81 -0.54
CA CYS A 34 4.68 -0.30 -0.17
C CYS A 34 5.27 -1.10 0.98
N ARG A 35 6.57 -1.38 0.91
CA ARG A 35 7.22 -2.18 1.94
C ARG A 35 7.18 -1.45 3.28
N ARG A 36 7.35 -0.14 3.29
CA ARG A 36 7.28 0.63 4.53
C ARG A 36 5.85 0.63 5.09
N VAL A 37 4.86 0.75 4.23
CA VAL A 37 3.46 0.72 4.68
C VAL A 37 3.12 -0.64 5.27
N ILE A 38 3.54 -1.71 4.61
CA ILE A 38 3.29 -3.06 5.09
C ILE A 38 3.96 -3.27 6.44
N ASP A 39 5.20 -2.83 6.57
CA ASP A 39 5.95 -2.98 7.81
C ASP A 39 5.25 -2.25 8.95
N ALA A 40 4.79 -1.03 8.70
CA ALA A 40 4.06 -0.27 9.72
C ALA A 40 2.77 -0.99 10.12
N ASP A 41 2.06 -1.54 9.14
CA ASP A 41 0.83 -2.26 9.41
C ASP A 41 1.09 -3.47 10.32
N LEU A 42 2.14 -4.21 10.03
CA LEU A 42 2.49 -5.38 10.82
C LEU A 42 2.89 -5.04 12.24
N ARG A 43 3.43 -3.85 12.43
CA ARG A 43 3.82 -3.37 13.76
C ARG A 43 2.67 -2.69 14.49
N GLY A 44 1.55 -2.49 13.84
CA GLY A 44 0.44 -1.76 14.40
C GLY A 44 0.70 -0.26 14.46
N GLU A 45 1.56 0.24 13.59
CA GLU A 45 1.92 1.66 13.54
C GLU A 45 1.26 2.33 12.36
N THR A 46 1.19 3.65 12.43
CA THR A 46 0.65 4.44 11.32
C THR A 46 1.74 4.66 10.29
N PRO A 47 1.49 4.33 9.01
CA PRO A 47 2.47 4.57 7.95
C PRO A 47 2.78 6.05 7.80
N ALA A 48 3.96 6.35 7.27
CA ALA A 48 4.35 7.71 7.00
C ALA A 48 3.43 8.31 5.93
N TRP A 49 3.09 9.58 6.10
CA TRP A 49 2.20 10.25 5.17
C TRP A 49 2.75 10.25 3.75
N SER A 50 4.06 10.41 3.61
CA SER A 50 4.68 10.40 2.29
C SER A 50 4.54 9.06 1.59
N ASP A 51 4.58 7.96 2.34
CA ASP A 51 4.42 6.64 1.75
C ASP A 51 2.98 6.43 1.30
N ILE A 52 2.02 6.91 2.08
CA ILE A 52 0.62 6.84 1.71
C ILE A 52 0.39 7.66 0.43
N ALA A 53 1.04 8.81 0.32
CA ALA A 53 0.90 9.65 -0.86
C ALA A 53 1.40 8.94 -2.12
N VAL A 54 2.50 8.20 -2.01
CA VAL A 54 3.02 7.44 -3.14
C VAL A 54 2.01 6.38 -3.59
N LEU A 55 1.43 5.65 -2.65
CA LEU A 55 0.43 4.65 -2.97
C LEU A 55 -0.80 5.28 -3.61
N SER A 56 -1.24 6.41 -3.07
CA SER A 56 -2.38 7.11 -3.60
C SER A 56 -2.15 7.58 -5.03
N ALA A 57 -0.95 8.06 -5.31
CA ALA A 57 -0.58 8.51 -6.64
C ALA A 57 -0.59 7.36 -7.65
N PHE A 58 -0.27 6.17 -7.20
CA PHE A 58 -0.26 4.99 -8.07
C PHE A 58 -1.64 4.70 -8.63
N PHE A 59 -2.67 5.00 -7.87
CA PHE A 59 -4.05 4.78 -8.30
C PHE A 59 -4.63 5.95 -9.11
N SER A 60 -3.94 7.03 -9.19
CA SER A 60 -4.45 8.23 -9.89
C SER A 60 -4.45 8.11 -11.40
#